data_0822de53362149a0b17497f84b1db45a
#
_entry.id   0822de53362149a0b17497f84b1db45a
#
_cell.length_a   1.000
_cell.length_b   1.000
_cell.length_c   1.000
_cell.angle_alpha   90.00
_cell.angle_beta   90.00
_cell.angle_gamma   90.00
#
_symmetry.space_group_name_H-M   'P 1'
#
loop_
_entity.id
_entity.type
_entity.pdbx_description
1 polymer ?
#
loop_
_entity_poly.entity_id
_entity_poly.type
_entity_poly.pdbx_seq_one_letter_code
_entity_poly.pdbx_strand_id
1 'polypeptide(L)'
;MVELLQRNGCILKLFLALFLFLSLVEVPAVEARIRHYKWEVKYEYKSPDCFKKLVITINGRSPGPTILAQQGDTIIVELTNSLWTENVAIHWHGIRQIGTPWSDGSEGVTQCPIVPGDTFKYQFVVDRPGTYLYHAHYGMQREAGLYGSSV
;
A
#
# COMPACT_ATOMS: atom_id res chain seq x y z
N MET A 1 25.62 50.69 -30.61
CA MET A 1 24.60 49.89 -31.33
C MET A 1 25.08 48.48 -31.61
N VAL A 2 26.28 48.26 -32.06
CA VAL A 2 26.85 46.91 -32.38
C VAL A 2 27.02 46.05 -31.10
N GLU A 3 27.50 46.60 -29.97
CA GLU A 3 27.69 45.87 -28.70
C GLU A 3 26.35 45.38 -28.10
N LEU A 4 25.28 46.14 -28.22
CA LEU A 4 23.97 45.73 -27.76
C LEU A 4 23.41 44.52 -28.55
N LEU A 5 23.62 44.51 -29.86
CA LEU A 5 23.25 43.40 -30.74
C LEU A 5 24.05 42.14 -30.43
N GLN A 6 25.34 42.26 -30.14
CA GLN A 6 26.22 41.17 -29.80
C GLN A 6 25.87 40.56 -28.42
N ARG A 7 25.50 41.37 -27.44
CA ARG A 7 25.06 40.98 -26.11
C ARG A 7 23.71 40.24 -26.14
N ASN A 8 22.77 40.72 -26.94
CA ASN A 8 21.48 40.05 -27.10
C ASN A 8 21.62 38.69 -27.83
N GLY A 9 22.53 38.57 -28.81
CA GLY A 9 22.83 37.30 -29.45
C GLY A 9 23.47 36.26 -28.52
N CYS A 10 24.28 36.67 -27.57
CA CYS A 10 24.89 35.81 -26.57
C CYS A 10 23.81 35.27 -25.59
N ILE A 11 22.94 36.15 -25.10
CA ILE A 11 21.82 35.81 -24.22
C ILE A 11 20.86 34.82 -24.90
N LEU A 12 20.50 35.08 -26.16
CA LEU A 12 19.63 34.19 -26.93
C LEU A 12 20.26 32.78 -27.09
N LYS A 13 21.56 32.69 -27.36
CA LYS A 13 22.28 31.41 -27.44
C LYS A 13 22.30 30.66 -26.11
N LEU A 14 22.47 31.36 -24.99
CA LEU A 14 22.40 30.80 -23.65
C LEU A 14 21.02 30.23 -23.33
N PHE A 15 19.95 30.97 -23.64
CA PHE A 15 18.59 30.51 -23.48
C PHE A 15 18.28 29.27 -24.36
N LEU A 16 18.75 29.27 -25.58
CA LEU A 16 18.56 28.14 -26.52
C LEU A 16 19.31 26.90 -26.01
N ALA A 17 20.55 27.07 -25.54
CA ALA A 17 21.35 25.99 -24.95
C ALA A 17 20.71 25.42 -23.67
N LEU A 18 20.21 26.29 -22.79
CA LEU A 18 19.50 25.89 -21.58
C LEU A 18 18.20 25.15 -21.90
N PHE A 19 17.44 25.65 -22.88
CA PHE A 19 16.22 24.99 -23.32
C PHE A 19 16.49 23.61 -23.93
N LEU A 20 17.52 23.49 -24.78
CA LEU A 20 17.98 22.20 -25.32
C LEU A 20 18.46 21.25 -24.21
N PHE A 21 19.20 21.77 -23.22
CA PHE A 21 19.65 20.96 -22.08
C PHE A 21 18.46 20.44 -21.26
N LEU A 22 17.49 21.31 -20.95
CA LEU A 22 16.27 20.94 -20.21
C LEU A 22 15.41 19.94 -20.97
N SER A 23 15.37 20.01 -22.31
CA SER A 23 14.63 19.07 -23.15
C SER A 23 15.30 17.68 -23.26
N LEU A 24 16.58 17.59 -22.93
CA LEU A 24 17.33 16.32 -22.91
C LEU A 24 17.30 15.63 -21.52
N VAL A 25 16.79 16.30 -20.49
CA VAL A 25 16.62 15.69 -19.16
C VAL A 25 15.39 14.76 -19.22
N GLU A 26 15.64 13.49 -19.44
CA GLU A 26 14.62 12.46 -19.28
C GLU A 26 14.24 12.35 -17.81
N VAL A 27 13.04 12.80 -17.46
CA VAL A 27 12.48 12.51 -16.14
C VAL A 27 12.05 11.04 -16.18
N PRO A 28 12.66 10.15 -15.38
CA PRO A 28 12.25 8.76 -15.37
C PRO A 28 10.78 8.66 -15.01
N ALA A 29 9.97 8.15 -15.93
CA ALA A 29 8.57 7.87 -15.65
C ALA A 29 8.51 6.77 -14.59
N VAL A 30 7.89 7.05 -13.46
CA VAL A 30 7.61 6.03 -12.44
C VAL A 30 6.55 5.10 -13.02
N GLU A 31 6.97 3.91 -13.42
CA GLU A 31 6.07 2.89 -13.98
C GLU A 31 5.26 2.26 -12.85
N ALA A 32 3.93 2.36 -12.94
CA ALA A 32 3.01 1.72 -12.01
C ALA A 32 3.13 0.20 -12.11
N ARG A 33 3.26 -0.49 -10.99
CA ARG A 33 3.44 -1.94 -10.91
C ARG A 33 2.27 -2.60 -10.21
N ILE A 34 2.04 -3.87 -10.54
CA ILE A 34 1.13 -4.72 -9.78
C ILE A 34 1.95 -5.44 -8.72
N ARG A 35 1.58 -5.26 -7.45
CA ARG A 35 2.19 -5.93 -6.30
C ARG A 35 1.21 -6.93 -5.73
N HIS A 36 1.58 -8.19 -5.80
CA HIS A 36 0.74 -9.30 -5.41
C HIS A 36 1.24 -9.95 -4.12
N TYR A 37 0.38 -10.02 -3.12
CA TYR A 37 0.63 -10.61 -1.81
C TYR A 37 -0.34 -11.76 -1.55
N LYS A 38 0.18 -12.86 -1.01
CA LYS A 38 -0.64 -13.99 -0.51
C LYS A 38 -0.50 -14.05 1.00
N TRP A 39 -1.60 -13.88 1.68
CA TRP A 39 -1.66 -13.82 3.13
C TRP A 39 -2.53 -14.94 3.69
N GLU A 40 -1.99 -15.63 4.69
CA GLU A 40 -2.70 -16.59 5.51
C GLU A 40 -2.85 -16.03 6.91
N VAL A 41 -4.08 -15.90 7.39
CA VAL A 41 -4.40 -15.47 8.76
C VAL A 41 -4.67 -16.68 9.61
N LYS A 42 -3.91 -16.84 10.70
CA LYS A 42 -4.06 -17.99 11.62
C LYS A 42 -3.67 -17.66 13.04
N TYR A 43 -4.12 -18.47 13.98
CA TYR A 43 -3.66 -18.42 15.35
C TYR A 43 -2.26 -19.01 15.51
N GLU A 44 -1.40 -18.31 16.24
CA GLU A 44 -0.10 -18.83 16.67
C GLU A 44 0.23 -18.38 18.09
N TYR A 45 1.01 -19.21 18.82
CA TYR A 45 1.57 -18.77 20.09
C TYR A 45 2.82 -17.94 19.86
N LYS A 46 2.82 -16.71 20.35
CA LYS A 46 3.95 -15.76 20.30
C LYS A 46 4.18 -15.14 21.68
N SER A 47 5.34 -14.51 21.85
CA SER A 47 5.71 -13.81 23.09
C SER A 47 6.14 -12.36 22.78
N PRO A 48 5.27 -11.51 22.20
CA PRO A 48 5.65 -10.16 21.79
C PRO A 48 6.07 -9.25 22.96
N ASP A 49 5.58 -9.57 24.17
CA ASP A 49 5.81 -8.85 25.42
C ASP A 49 6.44 -9.77 26.49
N CYS A 50 7.25 -10.76 26.06
CA CYS A 50 7.86 -11.80 26.90
C CYS A 50 6.85 -12.79 27.50
N PHE A 51 5.56 -12.62 27.32
CA PHE A 51 4.52 -13.57 27.71
C PHE A 51 4.03 -14.37 26.51
N LYS A 52 4.02 -15.71 26.66
CA LYS A 52 3.47 -16.60 25.64
C LYS A 52 1.96 -16.50 25.63
N LYS A 53 1.40 -15.94 24.59
CA LYS A 53 -0.05 -15.81 24.38
C LYS A 53 -0.45 -16.22 22.96
N LEU A 54 -1.71 -16.55 22.78
CA LEU A 54 -2.31 -16.79 21.48
C LEU A 54 -2.50 -15.44 20.78
N VAL A 55 -1.96 -15.30 19.59
CA VAL A 55 -2.10 -14.11 18.74
C VAL A 55 -2.57 -14.50 17.36
N ILE A 56 -3.18 -13.57 16.66
CA ILE A 56 -3.51 -13.72 15.25
C ILE A 56 -2.36 -13.19 14.42
N THR A 57 -1.89 -13.99 13.47
CA THR A 57 -0.73 -13.68 12.63
C THR A 57 -1.10 -13.64 11.16
N ILE A 58 -0.33 -12.90 10.36
CA ILE A 58 -0.31 -12.99 8.90
C ILE A 58 1.00 -13.61 8.50
N ASN A 59 0.93 -14.79 7.84
CA ASN A 59 2.12 -15.55 7.42
C ASN A 59 3.11 -15.77 8.58
N GLY A 60 2.59 -16.07 9.78
CA GLY A 60 3.38 -16.31 10.98
C GLY A 60 3.95 -15.06 11.65
N ARG A 61 3.54 -13.84 11.27
CA ARG A 61 4.01 -12.57 11.82
C ARG A 61 2.89 -11.80 12.51
N SER A 62 3.23 -11.16 13.63
CA SER A 62 2.45 -10.12 14.31
C SER A 62 3.45 -9.12 14.93
N PRO A 63 3.48 -7.84 14.49
CA PRO A 63 2.74 -7.29 13.35
C PRO A 63 2.98 -8.05 12.06
N GLY A 64 1.98 -8.02 11.17
CA GLY A 64 2.03 -8.64 9.87
C GLY A 64 3.07 -8.02 8.91
N PRO A 65 3.25 -8.59 7.70
CA PRO A 65 4.23 -8.10 6.72
C PRO A 65 3.98 -6.65 6.32
N THR A 66 5.03 -5.84 6.20
CA THR A 66 4.92 -4.49 5.65
C THR A 66 4.68 -4.55 4.14
N ILE A 67 3.68 -3.84 3.65
CA ILE A 67 3.46 -3.60 2.23
C ILE A 67 4.33 -2.42 1.80
N LEU A 68 5.18 -2.63 0.80
CA LEU A 68 5.97 -1.57 0.18
C LEU A 68 5.42 -1.29 -1.21
N ALA A 69 5.06 -0.03 -1.48
CA ALA A 69 4.47 0.38 -2.75
C ALA A 69 4.91 1.78 -3.15
N GLN A 70 4.71 2.12 -4.40
CA GLN A 70 4.87 3.46 -4.94
C GLN A 70 3.51 4.02 -5.36
N GLN A 71 3.40 5.33 -5.41
CA GLN A 71 2.19 5.97 -5.93
C GLN A 71 1.90 5.47 -7.37
N GLY A 72 0.67 5.08 -7.63
CA GLY A 72 0.23 4.48 -8.89
C GLY A 72 0.28 2.95 -8.90
N ASP A 73 1.00 2.30 -7.98
CA ASP A 73 1.01 0.84 -7.90
C ASP A 73 -0.39 0.28 -7.59
N THR A 74 -0.69 -0.86 -8.18
CA THR A 74 -1.87 -1.66 -7.83
C THR A 74 -1.47 -2.72 -6.82
N ILE A 75 -2.09 -2.68 -5.65
CA ILE A 75 -1.93 -3.70 -4.61
C ILE A 75 -3.00 -4.76 -4.78
N ILE A 76 -2.59 -6.01 -4.78
CA ILE A 76 -3.47 -7.18 -4.73
C ILE A 76 -3.08 -8.02 -3.52
N VAL A 77 -4.02 -8.23 -2.61
CA VAL A 77 -3.84 -9.12 -1.46
C VAL A 77 -4.88 -10.24 -1.51
N GLU A 78 -4.42 -11.46 -1.74
CA GLU A 78 -5.23 -12.67 -1.57
C GLU A 78 -5.09 -13.11 -0.11
N LEU A 79 -6.14 -12.92 0.67
CA LEU A 79 -6.17 -13.22 2.09
C LEU A 79 -7.02 -14.46 2.33
N THR A 80 -6.38 -15.52 2.83
CA THR A 80 -7.03 -16.76 3.27
C THR A 80 -7.25 -16.73 4.78
N ASN A 81 -8.48 -16.94 5.21
CA ASN A 81 -8.82 -17.08 6.62
C ASN A 81 -8.62 -18.54 7.07
N SER A 82 -7.52 -18.78 7.78
CA SER A 82 -7.22 -20.08 8.42
C SER A 82 -7.50 -20.06 9.94
N LEU A 83 -8.34 -19.13 10.42
CA LEU A 83 -8.88 -19.18 11.78
C LEU A 83 -9.95 -20.30 11.86
N TRP A 84 -10.10 -20.88 13.07
CA TRP A 84 -10.99 -22.05 13.18
C TRP A 84 -12.47 -21.71 13.30
N THR A 85 -12.78 -20.58 13.92
CA THR A 85 -14.16 -20.22 14.30
C THR A 85 -14.54 -18.78 14.02
N GLU A 86 -13.56 -17.91 13.69
CA GLU A 86 -13.80 -16.48 13.55
C GLU A 86 -13.67 -16.05 12.10
N ASN A 87 -14.55 -15.16 11.70
CA ASN A 87 -14.44 -14.46 10.42
C ASN A 87 -13.33 -13.42 10.48
N VAL A 88 -12.90 -12.92 9.32
CA VAL A 88 -11.84 -11.90 9.19
C VAL A 88 -12.27 -10.84 8.18
N ALA A 89 -11.89 -9.60 8.42
CA ALA A 89 -11.84 -8.53 7.43
C ALA A 89 -10.63 -7.64 7.73
N ILE A 90 -9.96 -7.14 6.70
CA ILE A 90 -8.81 -6.23 6.82
C ILE A 90 -9.17 -4.88 6.21
N HIS A 91 -9.10 -3.83 7.04
CA HIS A 91 -9.25 -2.46 6.60
C HIS A 91 -7.89 -1.81 6.33
N TRP A 92 -7.84 -1.03 5.24
CA TRP A 92 -6.66 -0.31 4.77
C TRP A 92 -6.74 1.15 5.21
N HIS A 93 -6.40 1.38 6.46
CA HIS A 93 -6.62 2.67 7.12
C HIS A 93 -5.84 3.80 6.45
N GLY A 94 -6.59 4.82 6.02
CA GLY A 94 -6.04 6.00 5.33
C GLY A 94 -5.87 5.85 3.81
N ILE A 95 -6.06 4.65 3.26
CA ILE A 95 -6.04 4.42 1.80
C ILE A 95 -7.45 4.65 1.23
N ARG A 96 -7.55 5.51 0.23
CA ARG A 96 -8.82 5.75 -0.47
C ARG A 96 -9.09 4.62 -1.46
N GLN A 97 -10.26 4.01 -1.36
CA GLN A 97 -10.69 2.91 -2.24
C GLN A 97 -11.40 3.46 -3.49
N ILE A 98 -10.69 4.28 -4.27
CA ILE A 98 -11.23 4.90 -5.47
C ILE A 98 -11.49 3.84 -6.53
N GLY A 99 -12.77 3.68 -6.92
CA GLY A 99 -13.20 2.68 -7.89
C GLY A 99 -13.29 1.25 -7.35
N THR A 100 -12.88 0.99 -6.10
CA THR A 100 -12.86 -0.34 -5.47
C THR A 100 -13.43 -0.33 -4.04
N PRO A 101 -14.63 0.26 -3.79
CA PRO A 101 -15.15 0.41 -2.43
C PRO A 101 -15.33 -0.91 -1.68
N TRP A 102 -15.55 -2.03 -2.38
CA TRP A 102 -15.61 -3.36 -1.79
C TRP A 102 -14.27 -3.86 -1.23
N SER A 103 -13.16 -3.24 -1.56
CA SER A 103 -11.83 -3.54 -1.02
C SER A 103 -11.46 -2.73 0.20
N ASP A 104 -12.36 -1.90 0.74
CA ASP A 104 -12.11 -1.10 1.95
C ASP A 104 -11.91 -1.96 3.21
N GLY A 105 -12.57 -3.11 3.28
CA GLY A 105 -12.39 -4.06 4.37
C GLY A 105 -13.25 -3.81 5.60
N SER A 106 -14.21 -2.89 5.53
CA SER A 106 -15.19 -2.65 6.62
C SER A 106 -16.30 -3.67 6.52
N GLU A 107 -16.24 -4.73 7.34
CA GLU A 107 -17.22 -5.82 7.33
C GLU A 107 -18.63 -5.32 7.67
N GLY A 108 -19.62 -5.89 7.01
CA GLY A 108 -21.02 -5.49 7.14
C GLY A 108 -21.38 -4.15 6.45
N VAL A 109 -20.39 -3.42 5.93
CA VAL A 109 -20.57 -2.15 5.23
C VAL A 109 -20.10 -2.26 3.77
N THR A 110 -18.83 -2.54 3.54
CA THR A 110 -18.23 -2.58 2.20
C THR A 110 -18.02 -3.99 1.67
N GLN A 111 -17.99 -4.98 2.54
CA GLN A 111 -17.86 -6.41 2.22
C GLN A 111 -18.51 -7.29 3.28
N CYS A 112 -18.78 -8.54 2.93
CA CYS A 112 -19.03 -9.59 3.91
C CYS A 112 -17.71 -10.01 4.57
N PRO A 113 -17.71 -10.40 5.85
CA PRO A 113 -16.52 -10.94 6.48
C PRO A 113 -16.12 -12.27 5.82
N ILE A 114 -14.82 -12.54 5.78
CA ILE A 114 -14.25 -13.76 5.21
C ILE A 114 -14.42 -14.89 6.23
N VAL A 115 -15.21 -15.89 5.91
CA VAL A 115 -15.45 -17.04 6.80
C VAL A 115 -14.23 -17.98 6.86
N PRO A 116 -14.09 -18.82 7.89
CA PRO A 116 -13.01 -19.80 7.96
C PRO A 116 -12.94 -20.69 6.72
N GLY A 117 -11.73 -20.85 6.17
CA GLY A 117 -11.43 -21.60 4.95
C GLY A 117 -11.56 -20.82 3.64
N ASP A 118 -12.21 -19.65 3.66
CA ASP A 118 -12.38 -18.83 2.46
C ASP A 118 -11.19 -17.90 2.20
N THR A 119 -11.11 -17.44 0.95
CA THR A 119 -10.13 -16.46 0.48
C THR A 119 -10.84 -15.27 -0.15
N PHE A 120 -10.45 -14.06 0.25
CA PHE A 120 -10.91 -12.82 -0.36
C PHE A 120 -9.75 -12.10 -1.04
N LYS A 121 -10.03 -11.49 -2.20
CA LYS A 121 -9.06 -10.71 -2.95
C LYS A 121 -9.34 -9.22 -2.78
N TYR A 122 -8.51 -8.54 -2.00
CA TYR A 122 -8.44 -7.07 -1.97
C TYR A 122 -7.66 -6.59 -3.17
N GLN A 123 -8.13 -5.52 -3.81
CA GLN A 123 -7.42 -4.88 -4.92
C GLN A 123 -7.71 -3.39 -4.91
N PHE A 124 -6.65 -2.57 -4.88
CA PHE A 124 -6.75 -1.11 -4.91
C PHE A 124 -5.49 -0.47 -5.48
N VAL A 125 -5.61 0.80 -5.87
CA VAL A 125 -4.48 1.60 -6.37
C VAL A 125 -3.98 2.50 -5.24
N VAL A 126 -2.65 2.60 -5.07
CA VAL A 126 -2.02 3.54 -4.15
C VAL A 126 -2.08 4.94 -4.76
N ASP A 127 -2.96 5.78 -4.26
CA ASP A 127 -3.24 7.09 -4.84
C ASP A 127 -2.31 8.21 -4.34
N ARG A 128 -1.63 7.99 -3.21
CA ARG A 128 -0.68 8.95 -2.62
C ARG A 128 0.38 8.27 -1.76
N PRO A 129 1.60 8.85 -1.69
CA PRO A 129 2.64 8.34 -0.79
C PRO A 129 2.30 8.62 0.67
N GLY A 130 2.87 7.82 1.57
CA GLY A 130 2.68 7.98 3.02
C GLY A 130 2.94 6.68 3.77
N THR A 131 2.83 6.76 5.09
CA THR A 131 2.84 5.58 5.97
C THR A 131 1.44 5.33 6.47
N TYR A 132 0.93 4.15 6.23
CA TYR A 132 -0.43 3.73 6.51
C TYR A 132 -0.46 2.50 7.39
N LEU A 133 -1.62 2.24 7.99
CA LEU A 133 -1.88 1.06 8.81
C LEU A 133 -2.93 0.19 8.11
N TYR A 134 -2.69 -1.11 8.03
CA TYR A 134 -3.76 -2.06 7.81
C TYR A 134 -4.05 -2.82 9.11
N HIS A 135 -5.30 -3.16 9.35
CA HIS A 135 -5.68 -3.86 10.57
C HIS A 135 -6.99 -4.62 10.40
N ALA A 136 -7.20 -5.62 11.26
CA ALA A 136 -8.47 -6.31 11.31
C ALA A 136 -9.62 -5.34 11.61
N HIS A 137 -10.72 -5.52 10.89
CA HIS A 137 -11.99 -4.80 11.10
C HIS A 137 -13.10 -5.79 11.43
N TYR A 138 -12.79 -6.79 12.27
CA TYR A 138 -13.73 -7.78 12.78
C TYR A 138 -13.43 -8.03 14.26
N GLY A 139 -14.42 -7.76 15.13
CA GLY A 139 -14.29 -7.93 16.56
C GLY A 139 -13.05 -7.26 17.17
N MET A 140 -12.35 -7.99 18.03
CA MET A 140 -11.13 -7.52 18.72
C MET A 140 -9.84 -8.05 18.10
N GLN A 141 -9.86 -8.48 16.86
CA GLN A 141 -8.71 -9.15 16.22
C GLN A 141 -7.51 -8.23 16.04
N ARG A 142 -7.70 -6.91 15.90
CA ARG A 142 -6.62 -5.94 15.90
C ARG A 142 -5.83 -6.01 17.21
N GLU A 143 -6.50 -6.05 18.34
CA GLU A 143 -5.88 -6.16 19.67
C GLU A 143 -5.23 -7.55 19.89
N ALA A 144 -5.75 -8.57 19.18
CA ALA A 144 -5.15 -9.90 19.16
C ALA A 144 -3.91 -10.03 18.24
N GLY A 145 -3.47 -8.93 17.59
CA GLY A 145 -2.23 -8.89 16.82
C GLY A 145 -2.40 -8.81 15.30
N LEU A 146 -3.63 -8.73 14.77
CA LEU A 146 -3.90 -8.69 13.32
C LEU A 146 -3.85 -7.26 12.80
N TYR A 147 -2.64 -6.75 12.59
CA TYR A 147 -2.35 -5.42 12.02
C TYR A 147 -0.94 -5.39 11.41
N GLY A 148 -0.66 -4.37 10.61
CA GLY A 148 0.66 -4.10 10.06
C GLY A 148 0.72 -2.77 9.31
N SER A 149 1.87 -2.48 8.71
CA SER A 149 2.13 -1.21 8.03
C SER A 149 2.12 -1.34 6.50
N SER A 150 1.82 -0.22 5.84
CA SER A 150 1.99 -0.03 4.41
C SER A 150 2.73 1.30 4.17
N VAL A 151 3.76 1.28 3.34
CA VAL A 151 4.62 2.44 3.05
C VAL A 151 4.76 2.60 1.53
#